data_fae76e84061b9bc22f4a28b8325f0adb
#
_entry.id   fae76e84061b9bc22f4a28b8325f0adb
#
_cell.length_a   1.000
_cell.length_b   1.000
_cell.length_c   1.000
_cell.angle_alpha   90.00
_cell.angle_beta   90.00
_cell.angle_gamma   90.00
#
_symmetry.space_group_name_H-M   'P 1'
#
loop_
_entity.id
_entity.type
_entity.pdbx_description
1 polymer ?
#
loop_
_entity_poly.entity_id
_entity_poly.type
_entity_poly.pdbx_seq_one_letter_code
_entity_poly.pdbx_strand_id
1 'polypeptide(L)'
;MEKEVIEKLKIPQDVFLPLLFSIKFGGDWSLKVKSTNVMAIKEKITRFDEEKMVGYTLENVFLFLNPVILNQEGIIYRLEKCGNKKEREIVKRPYKTTIDAEYAIKASLNPMTKKISLKKVEGPFKFKGSNAYGVSHEMEHLLEDEMSGEPFFEFEYEIEE
;
A
#
# COMPACT_ATOMS: atom_id res chain seq x y z
N MET A 1 -19.25 -0.72 -14.30
CA MET A 1 -17.90 -0.15 -14.13
C MET A 1 -16.83 -1.21 -14.03
N GLU A 2 -16.93 -2.19 -13.14
CA GLU A 2 -15.94 -3.28 -13.00
C GLU A 2 -15.75 -4.10 -14.28
N LYS A 3 -16.86 -4.51 -14.92
CA LYS A 3 -16.80 -5.30 -16.16
C LYS A 3 -16.13 -4.54 -17.30
N GLU A 4 -16.42 -3.26 -17.43
CA GLU A 4 -15.84 -2.41 -18.47
C GLU A 4 -14.32 -2.22 -18.29
N VAL A 5 -13.88 -2.05 -17.04
CA VAL A 5 -12.45 -1.94 -16.70
C VAL A 5 -11.72 -3.25 -17.00
N ILE A 6 -12.30 -4.38 -16.60
CA ILE A 6 -11.74 -5.72 -16.84
C ILE A 6 -11.61 -6.00 -18.33
N GLU A 7 -12.63 -5.68 -19.12
CA GLU A 7 -12.60 -5.86 -20.57
C GLU A 7 -11.55 -4.98 -21.26
N LYS A 8 -11.46 -3.70 -20.86
CA LYS A 8 -10.48 -2.77 -21.42
C LYS A 8 -9.03 -3.13 -21.08
N LEU A 9 -8.79 -3.58 -19.86
CA LEU A 9 -7.45 -3.90 -19.36
C LEU A 9 -7.04 -5.35 -19.62
N LYS A 10 -7.96 -6.20 -20.08
CA LYS A 10 -7.74 -7.62 -20.42
C LYS A 10 -7.06 -8.43 -19.32
N ILE A 11 -7.42 -8.17 -18.06
CA ILE A 11 -6.86 -8.82 -16.88
C ILE A 11 -7.95 -9.66 -16.19
N PRO A 12 -7.63 -10.84 -15.64
CA PRO A 12 -8.59 -11.64 -14.89
C PRO A 12 -9.21 -10.88 -13.72
N GLN A 13 -10.49 -11.06 -13.47
CA GLN A 13 -11.24 -10.36 -12.42
C GLN A 13 -10.60 -10.49 -11.04
N ASP A 14 -10.12 -11.68 -10.70
CA ASP A 14 -9.54 -11.96 -9.38
C ASP A 14 -8.28 -11.14 -9.08
N VAL A 15 -7.57 -10.73 -10.12
CA VAL A 15 -6.36 -9.90 -10.00
C VAL A 15 -6.69 -8.46 -9.54
N PHE A 16 -7.92 -8.01 -9.78
CA PHE A 16 -8.38 -6.68 -9.35
C PHE A 16 -8.86 -6.61 -7.90
N LEU A 17 -9.03 -7.74 -7.23
CA LEU A 17 -9.56 -7.75 -5.87
C LEU A 17 -8.80 -6.87 -4.90
N PRO A 18 -7.45 -6.87 -4.84
CA PRO A 18 -6.72 -5.95 -3.98
C PRO A 18 -7.00 -4.47 -4.28
N LEU A 19 -7.11 -4.10 -5.55
CA LEU A 19 -7.48 -2.74 -5.96
C LEU A 19 -8.87 -2.37 -5.48
N LEU A 20 -9.85 -3.23 -5.71
CA LEU A 20 -11.23 -3.02 -5.30
C LEU A 20 -11.36 -2.91 -3.78
N PHE A 21 -10.65 -3.74 -3.03
CA PHE A 21 -10.61 -3.69 -1.58
C PHE A 21 -9.98 -2.38 -1.07
N SER A 22 -8.87 -1.96 -1.65
CA SER A 22 -8.25 -0.66 -1.33
C SER A 22 -9.19 0.51 -1.59
N ILE A 23 -9.92 0.50 -2.70
CA ILE A 23 -10.88 1.54 -3.04
C ILE A 23 -12.07 1.51 -2.07
N LYS A 24 -12.63 0.35 -1.80
CA LYS A 24 -13.87 0.20 -1.04
C LYS A 24 -13.69 0.30 0.47
N PHE A 25 -12.66 -0.31 0.99
CA PHE A 25 -12.41 -0.41 2.44
C PHE A 25 -11.25 0.44 2.92
N GLY A 26 -10.45 0.98 2.02
CA GLY A 26 -9.22 1.71 2.32
C GLY A 26 -8.05 0.80 2.67
N GLY A 27 -6.87 1.39 2.81
CA GLY A 27 -5.64 0.69 3.17
C GLY A 27 -4.93 -0.02 2.03
N ASP A 28 -3.85 -0.69 2.39
CA ASP A 28 -3.06 -1.53 1.48
C ASP A 28 -3.58 -2.97 1.53
N TRP A 29 -3.52 -3.68 0.42
CA TRP A 29 -3.99 -5.04 0.30
C TRP A 29 -3.06 -5.89 -0.54
N SER A 30 -2.93 -7.15 -0.20
CA SER A 30 -2.20 -8.13 -1.00
C SER A 30 -2.98 -9.42 -1.11
N LEU A 31 -2.80 -10.11 -2.21
CA LEU A 31 -3.46 -11.38 -2.50
C LEU A 31 -2.60 -12.19 -3.47
N LYS A 32 -2.51 -13.48 -3.22
CA LYS A 32 -1.92 -14.42 -4.17
C LYS A 32 -3.04 -15.07 -4.98
N VAL A 33 -3.06 -14.82 -6.28
CA VAL A 33 -4.04 -15.39 -7.21
C VAL A 33 -3.33 -16.43 -8.07
N LYS A 34 -3.53 -17.72 -7.79
CA LYS A 34 -2.80 -18.81 -8.43
C LYS A 34 -1.28 -18.63 -8.24
N SER A 35 -0.52 -18.38 -9.30
CA SER A 35 0.92 -18.12 -9.27
C SER A 35 1.27 -16.62 -9.34
N THR A 36 0.28 -15.73 -9.30
CA THR A 36 0.46 -14.28 -9.42
C THR A 36 0.36 -13.62 -8.06
N ASN A 37 1.39 -12.88 -7.67
CA ASN A 37 1.36 -12.01 -6.52
C ASN A 37 0.72 -10.67 -6.91
N VAL A 38 -0.26 -10.22 -6.15
CA VAL A 38 -0.98 -8.97 -6.41
C VAL A 38 -0.94 -8.10 -5.16
N MET A 39 -0.57 -6.85 -5.34
CA MET A 39 -0.45 -5.89 -4.26
C MET A 39 -1.10 -4.57 -4.64
N ALA A 40 -1.87 -3.98 -3.74
CA ALA A 40 -2.40 -2.65 -3.87
C ALA A 40 -1.84 -1.76 -2.77
N ILE A 41 -1.24 -0.64 -3.17
CA ILE A 41 -0.66 0.37 -2.27
C ILE A 41 -1.37 1.69 -2.46
N LYS A 42 -1.83 2.25 -1.36
CA LYS A 42 -2.58 3.50 -1.32
C LYS A 42 -1.72 4.64 -0.79
N GLU A 43 -1.66 5.73 -1.53
CA GLU A 43 -1.10 7.00 -1.06
C GLU A 43 -2.17 8.08 -1.01
N LYS A 44 -2.02 9.01 -0.08
CA LYS A 44 -2.91 10.14 0.10
C LYS A 44 -2.17 11.45 -0.12
N ILE A 45 -2.76 12.33 -0.89
CA ILE A 45 -2.23 13.67 -1.14
C ILE A 45 -3.32 14.68 -0.79
N THR A 46 -3.09 15.48 0.24
CA THR A 46 -4.03 16.53 0.65
C THR A 46 -3.63 17.85 0.00
N ARG A 47 -4.59 18.49 -0.64
CA ARG A 47 -4.49 19.83 -1.18
C ARG A 47 -5.46 20.74 -0.43
N PHE A 48 -4.93 21.82 0.11
CA PHE A 48 -5.71 22.74 0.93
C PHE A 48 -5.47 24.18 0.48
N ASP A 49 -6.56 24.90 0.23
CA ASP A 49 -6.54 26.31 -0.09
C ASP A 49 -6.78 27.12 1.19
N GLU A 50 -5.74 27.75 1.72
CA GLU A 50 -5.80 28.48 2.98
C GLU A 50 -6.69 29.73 2.90
N GLU A 51 -6.79 30.35 1.73
CA GLU A 51 -7.66 31.53 1.55
C GLU A 51 -9.13 31.16 1.62
N LYS A 52 -9.53 30.09 0.94
CA LYS A 52 -10.91 29.59 0.93
C LYS A 52 -11.24 28.69 2.09
N MET A 53 -10.24 28.25 2.86
CA MET A 53 -10.37 27.27 3.94
C MET A 53 -11.06 25.98 3.49
N VAL A 54 -10.79 25.57 2.27
CA VAL A 54 -11.35 24.35 1.64
C VAL A 54 -10.24 23.55 0.98
N GLY A 55 -10.30 22.25 1.14
CA GLY A 55 -9.35 21.35 0.52
C GLY A 55 -9.98 19.98 0.27
N TYR A 56 -9.18 19.09 -0.28
CA TYR A 56 -9.57 17.70 -0.51
C TYR A 56 -8.34 16.79 -0.44
N THR A 57 -8.60 15.52 -0.15
CA THR A 57 -7.57 14.49 -0.19
C THR A 57 -7.77 13.61 -1.43
N LEU A 58 -6.79 13.66 -2.31
CA LEU A 58 -6.71 12.76 -3.45
C LEU A 58 -6.13 11.43 -2.97
N GLU A 59 -6.77 10.33 -3.32
CA GLU A 59 -6.26 9.00 -3.06
C GLU A 59 -5.77 8.36 -4.37
N ASN A 60 -4.51 7.95 -4.38
CA ASN A 60 -3.95 7.16 -5.46
C ASN A 60 -3.79 5.72 -4.97
N VAL A 61 -4.30 4.77 -5.72
CA VAL A 61 -4.12 3.35 -5.44
C VAL A 61 -3.35 2.72 -6.60
N PHE A 62 -2.19 2.18 -6.29
CA PHE A 62 -1.38 1.44 -7.27
C PHE A 62 -1.70 -0.04 -7.13
N LEU A 63 -2.00 -0.69 -8.24
CA LEU A 63 -2.11 -2.15 -8.33
C LEU A 63 -0.86 -2.67 -9.02
N PHE A 64 -0.16 -3.59 -8.37
CA PHE A 64 1.05 -4.22 -8.88
C PHE A 64 0.86 -5.73 -9.06
N LEU A 65 1.21 -6.24 -10.21
CA LEU A 65 1.26 -7.68 -10.49
C LEU A 65 2.72 -8.13 -10.47
N ASN A 66 3.00 -9.17 -9.70
CA ASN A 66 4.33 -9.72 -9.46
C ASN A 66 5.36 -8.64 -9.12
N PRO A 67 5.12 -7.88 -8.02
CA PRO A 67 6.05 -6.86 -7.59
C PRO A 67 7.37 -7.46 -7.11
N VAL A 68 8.47 -6.75 -7.38
CA VAL A 68 9.81 -7.09 -6.89
C VAL A 68 10.46 -5.87 -6.28
N ILE A 69 11.17 -6.07 -5.18
CA ILE A 69 11.95 -5.02 -4.54
C ILE A 69 13.29 -4.88 -5.26
N LEU A 70 13.59 -3.68 -5.75
CA LEU A 70 14.85 -3.36 -6.41
C LEU A 70 15.87 -2.77 -5.45
N ASN A 71 15.43 -1.93 -4.52
CA ASN A 71 16.29 -1.24 -3.56
C ASN A 71 15.52 -0.84 -2.31
N GLN A 72 16.22 -0.84 -1.18
CA GLN A 72 15.72 -0.37 0.11
C GLN A 72 16.79 0.45 0.82
N GLU A 73 16.40 1.58 1.40
CA GLU A 73 17.31 2.50 2.10
C GLU A 73 16.73 2.94 3.44
N GLY A 74 17.62 3.03 4.42
CA GLY A 74 17.29 3.49 5.76
C GLY A 74 16.58 2.44 6.62
N ILE A 75 16.47 2.73 7.90
CA ILE A 75 15.81 1.86 8.88
C ILE A 75 14.90 2.72 9.75
N ILE A 76 13.64 2.33 9.84
CA ILE A 76 12.64 2.93 10.73
C ILE A 76 12.08 1.85 11.64
N TYR A 77 12.04 2.15 12.94
CA TYR A 77 11.39 1.30 13.93
C TYR A 77 9.94 1.73 14.10
N ARG A 78 9.00 0.80 13.95
CA ARG A 78 7.56 1.07 13.99
C ARG A 78 6.84 0.07 14.86
N LEU A 79 5.73 0.52 15.42
CA LEU A 79 4.74 -0.36 16.04
C LEU A 79 3.73 -0.78 14.98
N GLU A 80 3.63 -2.07 14.73
CA GLU A 80 2.66 -2.62 13.79
C GLU A 80 1.89 -3.78 14.40
N LYS A 81 0.63 -3.90 13.97
CA LYS A 81 -0.22 -5.04 14.29
C LYS A 81 -0.48 -5.82 13.01
N CYS A 82 -0.09 -7.07 12.99
CA CYS A 82 -0.34 -7.95 11.86
C CYS A 82 -1.61 -8.77 12.09
N GLY A 83 -2.55 -8.68 11.14
CA GLY A 83 -3.74 -9.53 10.96
C GLY A 83 -4.30 -10.23 12.20
N ASN A 84 -3.90 -11.48 12.39
CA ASN A 84 -4.41 -12.36 13.45
C ASN A 84 -3.72 -12.21 14.81
N LYS A 85 -2.64 -11.42 14.90
CA LYS A 85 -1.95 -11.20 16.17
C LYS A 85 -2.73 -10.22 17.03
N LYS A 86 -2.85 -10.51 18.32
CA LYS A 86 -3.59 -9.67 19.29
C LYS A 86 -2.79 -8.46 19.75
N GLU A 87 -1.47 -8.54 19.69
CA GLU A 87 -0.55 -7.55 20.25
C GLU A 87 0.22 -6.84 19.14
N ARG A 88 0.62 -5.61 19.45
CA ARG A 88 1.51 -4.84 18.59
C ARG A 88 2.96 -5.29 18.77
N GLU A 89 3.72 -5.22 17.70
CA GLU A 89 5.14 -5.56 17.68
C GLU A 89 5.96 -4.38 17.15
N ILE A 90 7.20 -4.26 17.61
CA ILE A 90 8.16 -3.36 16.99
C ILE A 90 8.79 -4.07 15.82
N VAL A 91 8.68 -3.46 14.66
CA VAL A 91 9.24 -3.97 13.41
C VAL A 91 10.20 -2.94 12.81
N LYS A 92 11.17 -3.44 12.05
CA LYS A 92 12.08 -2.61 11.26
C LYS A 92 11.53 -2.51 9.84
N ARG A 93 11.44 -1.27 9.32
CA ARG A 93 11.01 -1.02 7.95
C ARG A 93 12.04 -0.14 7.23
N PRO A 94 12.26 -0.33 5.93
CA PRO A 94 13.06 0.62 5.17
C PRO A 94 12.32 1.96 5.06
N TYR A 95 13.05 3.06 5.15
CA TYR A 95 12.47 4.39 4.96
C TYR A 95 12.11 4.67 3.51
N LYS A 96 12.93 4.17 2.58
CA LYS A 96 12.69 4.26 1.14
C LYS A 96 12.72 2.87 0.52
N THR A 97 11.80 2.63 -0.39
CA THR A 97 11.73 1.38 -1.15
C THR A 97 11.45 1.68 -2.62
N THR A 98 12.22 1.06 -3.48
CA THR A 98 12.01 1.09 -4.92
C THR A 98 11.57 -0.31 -5.37
N ILE A 99 10.47 -0.37 -6.08
CA ILE A 99 9.93 -1.62 -6.64
C ILE A 99 9.72 -1.51 -8.13
N ASP A 100 9.63 -2.66 -8.77
CA ASP A 100 9.11 -2.80 -10.12
C ASP A 100 8.07 -3.92 -10.14
N ALA A 101 7.33 -4.04 -11.23
CA ALA A 101 6.29 -5.03 -11.39
C ALA A 101 6.12 -5.39 -12.87
N GLU A 102 5.62 -6.60 -13.14
CA GLU A 102 5.32 -7.00 -14.53
C GLU A 102 4.24 -6.14 -15.16
N TYR A 103 3.28 -5.71 -14.33
CA TYR A 103 2.16 -4.87 -14.75
C TYR A 103 1.72 -3.97 -13.60
N ALA A 104 1.41 -2.72 -13.90
CA ALA A 104 0.95 -1.77 -12.89
C ALA A 104 -0.16 -0.86 -13.42
N ILE A 105 -1.12 -0.58 -12.55
CA ILE A 105 -2.24 0.34 -12.79
C ILE A 105 -2.26 1.35 -11.65
N LYS A 106 -2.54 2.60 -11.98
CA LYS A 106 -2.81 3.66 -11.02
C LYS A 106 -4.28 4.06 -11.10
N ALA A 107 -5.00 3.94 -10.00
CA ALA A 107 -6.33 4.49 -9.81
C ALA A 107 -6.22 5.78 -9.00
N SER A 108 -6.81 6.87 -9.49
CA SER A 108 -6.88 8.15 -8.79
C SER A 108 -8.34 8.43 -8.42
N LEU A 109 -8.59 8.54 -7.11
CA LEU A 109 -9.91 8.81 -6.56
C LEU A 109 -9.99 10.26 -6.13
N ASN A 110 -10.85 11.03 -6.78
CA ASN A 110 -11.07 12.44 -6.46
C ASN A 110 -12.43 12.62 -5.77
N PRO A 111 -12.46 12.97 -4.48
CA PRO A 111 -13.72 13.11 -3.73
C PRO A 111 -14.52 14.34 -4.15
N MET A 112 -13.89 15.34 -4.75
CA MET A 112 -14.58 16.55 -5.22
C MET A 112 -15.35 16.29 -6.51
N THR A 113 -14.77 15.56 -7.46
CA THR A 113 -15.40 15.23 -8.73
C THR A 113 -16.21 13.93 -8.68
N LYS A 114 -16.01 13.12 -7.64
CA LYS A 114 -16.60 11.77 -7.47
C LYS A 114 -16.24 10.82 -8.62
N LYS A 115 -15.04 11.01 -9.19
CA LYS A 115 -14.54 10.20 -10.30
C LYS A 115 -13.33 9.39 -9.90
N ILE A 116 -13.24 8.21 -10.47
CA ILE A 116 -12.07 7.34 -10.38
C ILE A 116 -11.46 7.25 -11.78
N SER A 117 -10.22 7.67 -11.90
CA SER A 117 -9.46 7.58 -13.15
C SER A 117 -8.46 6.43 -13.05
N LEU A 118 -8.42 5.60 -14.09
CA LEU A 118 -7.54 4.44 -14.16
C LEU A 118 -6.59 4.59 -15.34
N LYS A 119 -5.30 4.32 -15.12
CA LYS A 119 -4.31 4.29 -16.19
C LYS A 119 -3.24 3.24 -15.93
N LYS A 120 -2.70 2.66 -17.00
CA LYS A 120 -1.51 1.83 -16.95
C LYS A 120 -0.30 2.73 -16.66
N VAL A 121 0.57 2.27 -15.76
CA VAL A 121 1.81 2.96 -15.39
C VAL A 121 2.99 2.00 -15.45
N GLU A 122 4.19 2.55 -15.63
CA GLU A 122 5.42 1.77 -15.71
C GLU A 122 6.40 2.21 -14.63
N GLY A 123 7.13 1.23 -14.11
CA GLY A 123 8.15 1.46 -13.09
C GLY A 123 9.47 2.00 -13.63
N PRO A 124 10.50 2.12 -12.76
CA PRO A 124 10.44 1.76 -11.35
C PRO A 124 9.60 2.73 -10.51
N PHE A 125 9.04 2.21 -9.40
CA PHE A 125 8.21 2.98 -8.48
C PHE A 125 8.97 3.23 -7.17
N LYS A 126 9.06 4.50 -6.76
CA LYS A 126 9.78 4.91 -5.55
C LYS A 126 8.78 5.35 -4.48
N PHE A 127 8.88 4.72 -3.31
CA PHE A 127 8.08 5.06 -2.15
C PHE A 127 8.97 5.46 -0.99
N LYS A 128 8.49 6.35 -0.14
CA LYS A 128 9.15 6.75 1.11
C LYS A 128 8.13 6.91 2.24
N GLY A 129 8.60 6.75 3.49
CA GLY A 129 7.75 6.91 4.66
C GLY A 129 6.66 5.84 4.72
N SER A 130 5.44 6.25 5.06
CA SER A 130 4.32 5.32 5.27
C SER A 130 4.03 4.41 4.07
N ASN A 131 4.19 4.91 2.85
CA ASN A 131 3.98 4.12 1.65
C ASN A 131 5.07 3.03 1.49
N ALA A 132 6.32 3.35 1.80
CA ALA A 132 7.41 2.36 1.81
C ALA A 132 7.18 1.28 2.87
N TYR A 133 6.64 1.64 4.03
CA TYR A 133 6.29 0.69 5.08
C TYR A 133 5.17 -0.24 4.66
N GLY A 134 4.14 0.30 4.00
CA GLY A 134 3.04 -0.48 3.44
C GLY A 134 3.52 -1.48 2.39
N VAL A 135 4.38 -1.05 1.48
CA VAL A 135 5.00 -1.94 0.48
C VAL A 135 5.74 -3.08 1.17
N SER A 136 6.60 -2.77 2.14
CA SER A 136 7.37 -3.78 2.88
C SER A 136 6.47 -4.78 3.61
N HIS A 137 5.42 -4.29 4.28
CA HIS A 137 4.44 -5.11 4.98
C HIS A 137 3.71 -6.08 4.04
N GLU A 138 3.19 -5.57 2.93
CA GLU A 138 2.46 -6.38 1.95
C GLU A 138 3.38 -7.37 1.21
N MET A 139 4.62 -6.99 0.94
CA MET A 139 5.61 -7.92 0.36
C MET A 139 5.93 -9.09 1.30
N GLU A 140 6.00 -8.85 2.61
CA GLU A 140 6.14 -9.94 3.59
C GLU A 140 4.98 -10.92 3.51
N HIS A 141 3.75 -10.44 3.42
CA HIS A 141 2.58 -11.31 3.26
C HIS A 141 2.65 -12.14 1.97
N LEU A 142 3.03 -11.53 0.84
CA LEU A 142 3.13 -12.20 -0.45
C LEU A 142 4.24 -13.24 -0.50
N LEU A 143 5.37 -12.98 0.16
CA LEU A 143 6.52 -13.88 0.20
C LEU A 143 6.44 -14.89 1.35
N GLU A 144 5.36 -14.85 2.14
CA GLU A 144 5.15 -15.72 3.31
C GLU A 144 6.29 -15.61 4.35
N ASP A 145 6.96 -14.46 4.39
CA ASP A 145 7.98 -14.16 5.37
C ASP A 145 7.33 -13.89 6.74
N GLU A 146 7.94 -14.45 7.79
CA GLU A 146 7.52 -14.12 9.15
C GLU A 146 7.93 -12.68 9.48
N MET A 147 7.01 -11.92 10.06
CA MET A 147 7.36 -10.62 10.62
C MET A 147 8.28 -10.80 11.81
N SER A 148 9.52 -10.38 11.68
CA SER A 148 10.47 -10.32 12.79
C SER A 148 10.18 -9.07 13.61
N GLY A 149 9.34 -9.21 14.63
CA GLY A 149 9.02 -8.13 15.55
C GLY A 149 9.39 -8.47 16.98
N GLU A 150 9.60 -7.45 17.78
CA GLU A 150 9.76 -7.58 19.22
C GLU A 150 8.44 -7.26 19.92
N PRO A 151 7.99 -8.06 20.91
CA PRO A 151 6.75 -7.79 21.64
C PRO A 151 6.80 -6.42 22.33
N PHE A 152 5.76 -5.63 22.16
CA PHE A 152 5.70 -4.28 22.74
C PHE A 152 5.70 -4.27 24.27
N PHE A 153 5.21 -5.31 24.91
CA PHE A 153 5.07 -5.37 26.36
C PHE A 153 6.35 -5.79 27.11
N GLU A 154 7.44 -6.02 26.43
CA GLU A 154 8.75 -6.30 27.04
C GLU A 154 9.54 -5.00 27.34
N PHE A 155 8.97 -3.81 27.07
CA PHE A 155 9.63 -2.54 27.31
C PHE A 155 9.50 -2.04 28.74
N GLU A 156 10.50 -1.33 29.18
CA GLU A 156 10.51 -0.63 30.46
C GLU A 156 9.72 0.67 30.37
N TYR A 157 9.10 1.05 31.49
CA TYR A 157 8.40 2.32 31.61
C TYR A 157 9.30 3.36 32.25
N GLU A 158 9.38 4.52 31.66
CA GLU A 158 10.05 5.68 32.20
C GLU A 158 9.05 6.80 32.43
N ILE A 159 9.08 7.42 33.60
CA ILE A 159 8.22 8.57 33.91
C ILE A 159 9.09 9.81 33.85
N GLU A 160 8.80 10.68 32.88
CA GLU A 160 9.41 11.99 32.78
C GLU A 160 8.74 12.96 33.76
N GLU A 161 9.55 13.63 34.60
CA GLU A 161 9.06 14.65 35.54
C GLU A 161 9.07 16.06 34.92
#